data_160b6e75530c4a28fe9745527773e3aa
#
_entry.id   160b6e75530c4a28fe9745527773e3aa
#
_cell.length_a   1.000
_cell.length_b   1.000
_cell.length_c   1.000
_cell.angle_alpha   90.00
_cell.angle_beta   90.00
_cell.angle_gamma   90.00
#
_symmetry.space_group_name_H-M   'P 1'
#
loop_
_entity.id
_entity.type
_entity.pdbx_description
1 polymer ?
#
loop_
_entity_poly.entity_id
_entity_poly.type
_entity_poly.pdbx_seq_one_letter_code
_entity_poly.pdbx_strand_id
1 'polypeptide(L)'
;MGCSIAKCFIVKMISHKLSDILLIFVFIFLFSDLEALKYFRNQLTVYXQKEIFNYTELWFLGLEAKKIEGLPETQNNCYDDEHGSYLKVLHDHIAYQYEVLEVIGKGSFGQVAKCLDHKTNELVAVKIIRNKKRFHSQALVEVKILDALLKKDKDNTHNIIHMKEYFYFRNHFCISFELLGINLYELIKKNNFQGFSLSLIQHFTQCVLRCLQVLYQERIIHCDLKTENILLYHKDQGSVKVIDFGSSCYEHQRVYTYVQSRFYRSPEVILGHPYAMAVDMWSLGCIMAELYTGYPLFPGENEVDQLVCIMEVLGLPPADFIQTASRRHTFFDSKGLPRSITSSKGKKRCPDSKDLSTVLKTHDAAFLDFLKGCLMWEPALRMTPDEAMKHAWIQEPKTFRGRQKTQISRKMSDGSFFTPEKRKENICKHVPTGELSAFISVEFSCALHFCDDIEYPRWVTILQNIEIKMWAEPYNVSQRRISTPDES
;
A
#
# COMPACT_ATOMS: atom_id res chain seq x y z
N MET A 1 -1.70 -22.47 -37.28
CA MET A 1 -2.36 -21.69 -38.35
C MET A 1 -3.78 -21.24 -37.97
N GLY A 2 -4.56 -22.03 -37.27
CA GLY A 2 -5.95 -21.67 -36.87
C GLY A 2 -6.07 -20.47 -35.97
N CYS A 3 -5.16 -20.29 -35.01
CA CYS A 3 -5.20 -19.19 -34.03
C CYS A 3 -4.95 -17.82 -34.70
N SER A 4 -4.10 -17.78 -35.71
CA SER A 4 -3.78 -16.53 -36.45
C SER A 4 -4.97 -16.05 -37.32
N ILE A 5 -5.76 -16.97 -37.82
CA ILE A 5 -6.91 -16.63 -38.67
C ILE A 5 -8.09 -16.08 -37.81
N ALA A 6 -8.31 -16.64 -36.64
CA ALA A 6 -9.34 -16.13 -35.71
C ALA A 6 -9.03 -14.72 -35.21
N LYS A 7 -7.76 -14.46 -34.87
CA LYS A 7 -7.28 -13.11 -34.46
C LYS A 7 -7.44 -12.11 -35.64
N CYS A 8 -7.16 -12.53 -36.87
CA CYS A 8 -7.29 -11.67 -38.04
C CYS A 8 -8.76 -11.36 -38.38
N PHE A 9 -9.68 -12.29 -38.10
CA PHE A 9 -11.12 -12.10 -38.33
C PHE A 9 -11.70 -11.10 -37.32
N ILE A 10 -11.29 -11.20 -36.06
CA ILE A 10 -11.72 -10.29 -34.99
C ILE A 10 -11.24 -8.86 -35.28
N VAL A 11 -10.00 -8.68 -35.68
CA VAL A 11 -9.46 -7.36 -36.03
C VAL A 11 -10.15 -6.77 -37.28
N LYS A 12 -10.55 -7.59 -38.26
CA LYS A 12 -11.30 -7.12 -39.44
C LYS A 12 -12.73 -6.73 -39.13
N MET A 13 -13.37 -7.36 -38.14
CA MET A 13 -14.74 -6.99 -37.70
C MET A 13 -14.77 -5.68 -36.92
N ILE A 14 -13.69 -5.34 -36.22
CA ILE A 14 -13.56 -4.08 -35.48
C ILE A 14 -13.57 -2.84 -36.41
N SER A 15 -13.18 -3.01 -37.67
CA SER A 15 -13.21 -1.92 -38.67
C SER A 15 -14.61 -1.54 -39.14
N HIS A 16 -15.65 -2.31 -38.80
CA HIS A 16 -17.05 -2.04 -39.15
C HIS A 16 -17.97 -2.06 -37.91
N LYS A 17 -18.14 -0.90 -37.29
CA LYS A 17 -19.26 -0.48 -36.39
C LYS A 17 -19.95 -1.55 -35.50
N LEU A 18 -19.22 -2.50 -34.91
CA LEU A 18 -19.72 -3.29 -33.81
C LEU A 18 -18.97 -2.84 -32.56
N SER A 19 -19.58 -1.82 -31.94
CA SER A 19 -19.10 -1.08 -30.78
C SER A 19 -18.83 -1.95 -29.55
N ASP A 20 -18.09 -1.41 -28.68
CA ASP A 20 -17.88 -1.64 -27.25
C ASP A 20 -17.72 -3.08 -26.72
N ILE A 21 -18.51 -4.06 -27.16
CA ILE A 21 -18.45 -5.45 -26.66
C ILE A 21 -17.22 -6.18 -27.27
N LEU A 22 -16.89 -5.93 -28.51
CA LEU A 22 -15.72 -6.53 -29.16
C LEU A 22 -14.42 -5.88 -28.68
N LEU A 23 -14.45 -4.60 -28.31
CA LEU A 23 -13.28 -3.94 -27.71
C LEU A 23 -12.88 -4.62 -26.40
N ILE A 24 -13.84 -5.03 -25.56
CA ILE A 24 -13.59 -5.73 -24.30
C ILE A 24 -12.84 -7.07 -24.56
N PHE A 25 -13.16 -7.77 -25.63
CA PHE A 25 -12.49 -9.03 -25.98
C PHE A 25 -11.03 -8.83 -26.45
N VAL A 26 -10.72 -7.69 -27.07
CA VAL A 26 -9.35 -7.39 -27.56
C VAL A 26 -8.38 -7.16 -26.40
N PHE A 27 -8.86 -6.74 -25.23
CA PHE A 27 -8.02 -6.43 -24.08
C PHE A 27 -7.54 -7.67 -23.28
N ILE A 28 -8.02 -8.87 -23.61
CA ILE A 28 -7.68 -10.09 -22.84
C ILE A 28 -6.59 -10.93 -23.54
N PHE A 29 -6.09 -10.50 -24.71
CA PHE A 29 -5.16 -11.33 -25.48
C PHE A 29 -3.70 -10.93 -25.25
N LEU A 30 -2.91 -11.93 -24.92
CA LEU A 30 -1.46 -11.88 -24.95
C LEU A 30 -0.99 -11.63 -26.41
N PHE A 31 -0.28 -10.53 -26.62
CA PHE A 31 0.31 -10.22 -27.93
C PHE A 31 1.79 -10.56 -27.94
N SER A 32 2.26 -11.07 -29.06
CA SER A 32 3.69 -11.04 -29.36
C SER A 32 4.07 -9.63 -29.87
N ASP A 33 5.35 -9.32 -29.81
CA ASP A 33 5.93 -8.07 -30.33
C ASP A 33 5.54 -7.82 -31.79
N LEU A 34 5.61 -8.87 -32.63
CA LEU A 34 5.27 -8.80 -34.07
C LEU A 34 3.78 -8.55 -34.28
N GLU A 35 2.91 -9.16 -33.49
CA GLU A 35 1.45 -8.91 -33.57
C GLU A 35 1.11 -7.49 -33.15
N ALA A 36 1.71 -7.00 -32.06
CA ALA A 36 1.50 -5.64 -31.59
C ALA A 36 1.93 -4.62 -32.67
N LEU A 37 3.08 -4.81 -33.31
CA LEU A 37 3.53 -3.95 -34.40
C LEU A 37 2.66 -4.08 -35.64
N LYS A 38 2.19 -5.27 -35.97
CA LYS A 38 1.33 -5.49 -37.15
C LYS A 38 0.02 -4.74 -37.05
N TYR A 39 -0.60 -4.74 -35.84
CA TYR A 39 -1.96 -4.20 -35.70
C TYR A 39 -2.02 -2.79 -35.09
N PHE A 40 -1.04 -2.40 -34.28
CA PHE A 40 -1.10 -1.17 -33.48
C PHE A 40 0.08 -0.21 -33.71
N ARG A 41 0.90 -0.43 -34.74
CA ARG A 41 2.10 0.36 -35.01
C ARG A 41 1.85 1.87 -34.99
N ASN A 42 0.75 2.32 -35.60
CA ASN A 42 0.42 3.74 -35.73
C ASN A 42 -0.07 4.37 -34.40
N GLN A 43 -0.38 3.55 -33.40
CA GLN A 43 -0.81 3.98 -32.08
C GLN A 43 0.32 3.90 -31.05
N LEU A 44 1.45 3.31 -31.43
CA LEU A 44 2.65 3.20 -30.62
C LEU A 44 3.64 4.32 -30.98
N THR A 45 4.24 4.95 -29.99
CA THR A 45 5.32 5.91 -30.25
C THR A 45 6.51 5.23 -30.94
N VAL A 46 7.38 6.00 -31.59
CA VAL A 46 8.61 5.47 -32.19
C VAL A 46 9.46 4.73 -31.16
N TYR A 47 9.48 5.21 -29.97
CA TYR A 47 10.13 4.53 -28.86
C TYR A 47 9.44 3.21 -28.51
N UNK A 48 8.22 3.09 -28.30
CA UNK A 48 7.50 2.06 -28.02
C UNK A 48 7.61 1.07 -28.96
N GLN A 49 7.70 1.34 -30.31
CA GLN A 49 7.91 0.37 -31.43
C GLN A 49 9.25 -0.39 -31.35
N LYS A 50 10.26 0.21 -30.73
CA LYS A 50 11.56 -0.41 -30.47
C LYS A 50 11.61 -1.14 -29.14
N GLU A 51 11.01 -0.55 -28.11
CA GLU A 51 11.03 -1.04 -26.72
C GLU A 51 10.35 -2.41 -26.59
N ILE A 52 9.26 -2.66 -27.35
CA ILE A 52 8.46 -3.89 -27.22
C ILE A 52 9.27 -5.16 -27.52
N PHE A 53 10.33 -5.10 -28.33
CA PHE A 53 11.21 -6.24 -28.60
C PHE A 53 11.96 -6.75 -27.35
N ASN A 54 12.01 -5.96 -26.29
CA ASN A 54 12.62 -6.36 -25.02
C ASN A 54 11.68 -7.21 -24.13
N TYR A 55 10.44 -7.43 -24.58
CA TYR A 55 9.39 -8.12 -23.80
C TYR A 55 8.89 -9.35 -24.53
N THR A 56 8.93 -10.47 -23.88
CA THR A 56 8.44 -11.76 -24.42
C THR A 56 6.92 -11.85 -24.43
N GLU A 57 6.27 -11.07 -23.57
CA GLU A 57 4.81 -11.07 -23.40
C GLU A 57 4.30 -9.62 -23.27
N LEU A 58 3.27 -9.29 -24.03
CA LEU A 58 2.62 -7.98 -24.00
C LEU A 58 1.16 -8.18 -23.60
N TRP A 59 0.82 -7.75 -22.40
CA TRP A 59 -0.54 -7.90 -21.84
C TRP A 59 -1.38 -6.64 -22.01
N PHE A 60 -0.72 -5.45 -22.08
CA PHE A 60 -1.41 -4.17 -22.18
C PHE A 60 -0.53 -3.13 -22.89
N LEU A 61 -1.10 -2.43 -23.85
CA LEU A 61 -0.36 -1.46 -24.67
C LEU A 61 -0.69 0.00 -24.32
N GLY A 62 -1.78 0.26 -23.61
CA GLY A 62 -2.22 1.62 -23.26
C GLY A 62 -2.49 2.49 -24.49
N LEU A 63 -3.22 1.99 -25.47
CA LEU A 63 -3.39 2.65 -26.77
C LEU A 63 -4.13 3.98 -26.68
N GLU A 64 -5.01 4.15 -25.69
CA GLU A 64 -5.81 5.38 -25.49
C GLU A 64 -5.08 6.42 -24.63
N ALA A 65 -3.93 6.09 -24.08
CA ALA A 65 -3.16 7.00 -23.23
C ALA A 65 -2.47 8.11 -24.06
N LYS A 66 -2.32 9.29 -23.46
CA LYS A 66 -1.52 10.39 -24.02
C LYS A 66 -0.03 10.09 -23.78
N LYS A 67 0.53 9.20 -24.59
CA LYS A 67 1.88 8.69 -24.41
C LYS A 67 2.95 9.79 -24.51
N ILE A 68 3.99 9.64 -23.71
CA ILE A 68 5.20 10.47 -23.83
C ILE A 68 6.00 9.97 -25.04
N GLU A 69 6.35 10.90 -25.93
CA GLU A 69 7.28 10.60 -27.01
C GLU A 69 8.69 10.50 -26.44
N GLY A 70 9.24 9.30 -26.44
CA GLY A 70 10.61 9.09 -25.99
C GLY A 70 11.59 9.73 -26.97
N LEU A 71 12.34 10.74 -26.51
CA LEU A 71 13.33 11.43 -27.34
C LEU A 71 14.73 10.87 -27.06
N PRO A 72 15.38 10.23 -28.05
CA PRO A 72 16.77 9.79 -27.89
C PRO A 72 17.70 10.94 -27.48
N GLU A 73 18.74 10.62 -26.75
CA GLU A 73 19.79 11.56 -26.32
C GLU A 73 19.35 12.56 -25.22
N THR A 74 18.10 12.52 -24.78
CA THR A 74 17.65 13.27 -23.61
C THR A 74 17.80 12.44 -22.32
N GLN A 75 17.71 13.10 -21.17
CA GLN A 75 17.79 12.41 -19.88
C GLN A 75 16.65 11.37 -19.78
N ASN A 76 17.04 10.09 -19.74
CA ASN A 76 16.12 8.94 -19.71
C ASN A 76 15.01 9.05 -20.79
N ASN A 77 15.36 9.49 -21.99
CA ASN A 77 14.42 9.61 -23.13
C ASN A 77 13.16 10.42 -22.78
N CYS A 78 13.26 11.43 -21.92
CA CYS A 78 12.15 12.26 -21.42
C CYS A 78 11.16 11.54 -20.48
N TYR A 79 11.48 10.37 -19.97
CA TYR A 79 10.60 9.65 -19.04
C TYR A 79 10.77 10.06 -17.57
N ASP A 80 11.75 10.94 -17.26
CA ASP A 80 12.04 11.41 -15.91
C ASP A 80 11.80 12.89 -15.74
N ASP A 81 11.39 13.30 -14.55
CA ASP A 81 11.46 14.69 -14.12
C ASP A 81 12.90 15.06 -13.69
N GLU A 82 13.13 16.32 -13.37
CA GLU A 82 14.43 16.88 -12.95
C GLU A 82 15.01 16.18 -11.69
N HIS A 83 14.16 15.50 -10.92
CA HIS A 83 14.56 14.78 -9.71
C HIS A 83 14.76 13.26 -9.96
N GLY A 84 14.58 12.81 -11.20
CA GLY A 84 14.68 11.40 -11.59
C GLY A 84 13.43 10.58 -11.24
N SER A 85 12.28 11.23 -11.03
CA SER A 85 11.01 10.50 -10.81
C SER A 85 10.35 10.21 -12.16
N TYR A 86 9.82 9.00 -12.32
CA TYR A 86 9.13 8.57 -13.53
C TYR A 86 7.90 9.44 -13.82
N LEU A 87 7.80 9.92 -15.05
CA LEU A 87 6.65 10.70 -15.54
C LEU A 87 5.55 9.72 -15.97
N LYS A 88 4.68 9.36 -15.02
CA LYS A 88 3.57 8.45 -15.28
C LYS A 88 2.45 9.13 -16.04
N VAL A 89 1.83 8.38 -16.93
CA VAL A 89 0.64 8.77 -17.69
C VAL A 89 -0.49 7.82 -17.27
N LEU A 90 -1.65 8.37 -16.96
CA LEU A 90 -2.84 7.57 -16.62
C LEU A 90 -3.24 6.75 -17.84
N HIS A 91 -3.61 5.50 -17.59
CA HIS A 91 -4.01 4.50 -18.59
C HIS A 91 -2.88 4.11 -19.57
N ASP A 92 -1.63 4.57 -19.33
CA ASP A 92 -0.48 4.01 -20.05
C ASP A 92 0.05 2.77 -19.30
N HIS A 93 0.90 2.02 -19.97
CA HIS A 93 1.46 0.79 -19.43
C HIS A 93 2.73 1.04 -18.61
N ILE A 94 2.97 0.16 -17.64
CA ILE A 94 4.28 -0.10 -17.03
C ILE A 94 4.65 -1.54 -17.42
N ALA A 95 5.79 -1.71 -18.08
CA ALA A 95 6.33 -3.00 -18.53
C ALA A 95 5.35 -3.80 -19.41
N TYR A 96 4.46 -3.14 -20.15
CA TYR A 96 3.46 -3.77 -21.02
C TYR A 96 2.55 -4.77 -20.30
N GLN A 97 2.41 -4.63 -18.99
CA GLN A 97 1.59 -5.51 -18.13
C GLN A 97 0.65 -4.72 -17.24
N TYR A 98 1.13 -3.65 -16.63
CA TYR A 98 0.40 -2.90 -15.61
C TYR A 98 -0.19 -1.61 -16.21
N GLU A 99 -1.51 -1.44 -16.15
CA GLU A 99 -2.19 -0.18 -16.51
C GLU A 99 -2.20 0.77 -15.30
N VAL A 100 -1.69 1.97 -15.47
CA VAL A 100 -1.66 3.00 -14.43
C VAL A 100 -3.05 3.61 -14.24
N LEU A 101 -3.68 3.39 -13.08
CA LEU A 101 -5.01 3.92 -12.78
C LEU A 101 -4.96 5.19 -11.92
N GLU A 102 -4.03 5.23 -10.93
CA GLU A 102 -4.01 6.30 -9.93
C GLU A 102 -2.66 6.35 -9.25
N VAL A 103 -2.20 7.55 -8.85
CA VAL A 103 -1.04 7.69 -7.95
C VAL A 103 -1.56 7.70 -6.51
N ILE A 104 -1.17 6.70 -5.74
CA ILE A 104 -1.63 6.50 -4.36
C ILE A 104 -0.60 6.88 -3.30
N GLY A 105 0.67 7.13 -3.73
CA GLY A 105 1.71 7.55 -2.80
C GLY A 105 2.87 8.24 -3.49
N LYS A 106 3.48 9.22 -2.81
CA LYS A 106 4.73 9.88 -3.22
C LYS A 106 5.63 10.03 -2.00
N GLY A 107 6.89 9.67 -2.16
CA GLY A 107 7.88 9.75 -1.09
C GLY A 107 9.27 10.12 -1.60
N SER A 108 10.22 10.13 -0.69
CA SER A 108 11.63 10.47 -1.00
C SER A 108 12.25 9.50 -2.00
N PHE A 109 11.89 8.21 -1.93
CA PHE A 109 12.47 7.14 -2.76
C PHE A 109 11.80 7.00 -4.12
N GLY A 110 10.57 7.50 -4.29
CA GLY A 110 9.81 7.33 -5.52
C GLY A 110 8.32 7.57 -5.34
N GLN A 111 7.54 6.86 -6.10
CA GLN A 111 6.08 6.98 -6.08
C GLN A 111 5.43 5.60 -6.15
N VAL A 112 4.19 5.51 -5.72
CA VAL A 112 3.40 4.27 -5.76
C VAL A 112 2.15 4.54 -6.60
N ALA A 113 1.94 3.72 -7.60
CA ALA A 113 0.75 3.77 -8.47
C ALA A 113 -0.15 2.57 -8.18
N LYS A 114 -1.45 2.81 -8.13
CA LYS A 114 -2.46 1.75 -8.21
C LYS A 114 -2.58 1.38 -9.69
N CYS A 115 -2.43 0.11 -9.99
CA CYS A 115 -2.45 -0.41 -11.35
C CYS A 115 -3.41 -1.60 -11.46
N LEU A 116 -3.91 -1.84 -12.66
CA LEU A 116 -4.51 -3.12 -13.03
C LEU A 116 -3.41 -3.97 -13.69
N ASP A 117 -3.16 -5.13 -13.14
CA ASP A 117 -2.27 -6.13 -13.74
C ASP A 117 -3.08 -6.92 -14.77
N HIS A 118 -2.87 -6.67 -16.06
CA HIS A 118 -3.59 -7.33 -17.14
C HIS A 118 -3.21 -8.81 -17.31
N LYS A 119 -2.10 -9.25 -16.73
CA LYS A 119 -1.70 -10.67 -16.72
C LYS A 119 -2.55 -11.50 -15.75
N THR A 120 -2.84 -10.94 -14.56
CA THR A 120 -3.58 -11.66 -13.51
C THR A 120 -5.00 -11.15 -13.32
N ASN A 121 -5.35 -10.02 -13.96
CA ASN A 121 -6.59 -9.28 -13.79
C ASN A 121 -6.83 -8.85 -12.32
N GLU A 122 -5.75 -8.47 -11.63
CA GLU A 122 -5.80 -8.03 -10.24
C GLU A 122 -5.37 -6.57 -10.10
N LEU A 123 -5.98 -5.88 -9.15
CA LEU A 123 -5.50 -4.55 -8.73
C LEU A 123 -4.26 -4.72 -7.85
N VAL A 124 -3.21 -3.97 -8.16
CA VAL A 124 -1.91 -4.02 -7.48
C VAL A 124 -1.40 -2.62 -7.17
N ALA A 125 -0.44 -2.53 -6.25
CA ALA A 125 0.34 -1.31 -6.00
C ALA A 125 1.73 -1.50 -6.62
N VAL A 126 2.13 -0.60 -7.52
CA VAL A 126 3.46 -0.63 -8.15
C VAL A 126 4.29 0.54 -7.60
N LYS A 127 5.33 0.22 -6.84
CA LYS A 127 6.31 1.17 -6.30
C LYS A 127 7.38 1.41 -7.39
N ILE A 128 7.50 2.65 -7.86
CA ILE A 128 8.43 3.06 -8.93
C ILE A 128 9.53 3.88 -8.28
N ILE A 129 10.72 3.32 -8.20
CA ILE A 129 11.88 3.94 -7.55
C ILE A 129 12.47 5.01 -8.46
N ARG A 130 12.90 6.15 -7.91
CA ARG A 130 13.58 7.21 -8.65
C ARG A 130 14.83 6.68 -9.35
N ASN A 131 15.06 7.14 -10.57
CA ASN A 131 16.23 6.78 -11.38
C ASN A 131 17.51 7.44 -10.83
N LYS A 132 17.94 6.97 -9.66
CA LYS A 132 19.21 7.37 -9.01
C LYS A 132 19.84 6.15 -8.37
N LYS A 133 21.10 5.91 -8.65
CA LYS A 133 21.86 4.73 -8.22
C LYS A 133 21.68 4.39 -6.73
N ARG A 134 21.75 5.42 -5.86
CA ARG A 134 21.58 5.22 -4.40
C ARG A 134 20.23 4.61 -4.03
N PHE A 135 19.14 5.04 -4.70
CA PHE A 135 17.80 4.52 -4.43
C PHE A 135 17.59 3.10 -4.99
N HIS A 136 18.21 2.80 -6.15
CA HIS A 136 18.19 1.44 -6.70
C HIS A 136 18.90 0.46 -5.76
N SER A 137 20.08 0.83 -5.23
CA SER A 137 20.82 0.00 -4.27
C SER A 137 19.99 -0.28 -3.01
N GLN A 138 19.29 0.73 -2.50
CA GLN A 138 18.42 0.59 -1.33
C GLN A 138 17.20 -0.28 -1.63
N ALA A 139 16.58 -0.12 -2.80
CA ALA A 139 15.44 -0.95 -3.23
C ALA A 139 15.83 -2.43 -3.39
N LEU A 140 17.06 -2.71 -3.79
CA LEU A 140 17.57 -4.10 -3.83
C LEU A 140 17.70 -4.70 -2.42
N VAL A 141 18.04 -3.90 -1.42
CA VAL A 141 18.04 -4.37 0.00
C VAL A 141 16.61 -4.62 0.46
N GLU A 142 15.67 -3.71 0.13
CA GLU A 142 14.23 -3.88 0.41
C GLU A 142 13.71 -5.20 -0.16
N VAL A 143 13.99 -5.48 -1.43
CA VAL A 143 13.57 -6.74 -2.10
C VAL A 143 14.17 -7.97 -1.41
N LYS A 144 15.45 -7.94 -1.03
CA LYS A 144 16.09 -9.07 -0.33
C LYS A 144 15.40 -9.36 1.01
N ILE A 145 15.06 -8.32 1.75
CA ILE A 145 14.33 -8.45 3.03
C ILE A 145 12.93 -9.02 2.77
N LEU A 146 12.20 -8.47 1.78
CA LEU A 146 10.85 -8.94 1.43
C LEU A 146 10.86 -10.39 0.95
N ASP A 147 11.84 -10.80 0.15
CA ASP A 147 12.02 -12.21 -0.28
C ASP A 147 12.23 -13.14 0.91
N ALA A 148 13.05 -12.72 1.89
CA ALA A 148 13.29 -13.51 3.10
C ALA A 148 12.01 -13.64 3.92
N LEU A 149 11.27 -12.53 4.08
CA LEU A 149 10.01 -12.51 4.83
C LEU A 149 8.92 -13.34 4.13
N LEU A 150 8.82 -13.28 2.80
CA LEU A 150 7.87 -14.05 2.01
C LEU A 150 8.08 -15.57 2.19
N LYS A 151 9.33 -16.01 2.29
CA LYS A 151 9.68 -17.43 2.54
C LYS A 151 9.23 -17.89 3.93
N LYS A 152 9.13 -16.98 4.90
CA LYS A 152 8.68 -17.24 6.27
C LYS A 152 7.16 -17.13 6.41
N ASP A 153 6.53 -16.25 5.64
CA ASP A 153 5.10 -15.95 5.70
C ASP A 153 4.34 -16.52 4.48
N LYS A 154 4.57 -17.79 4.16
CA LYS A 154 3.94 -18.48 3.01
C LYS A 154 2.42 -18.46 3.07
N ASP A 155 1.86 -18.54 4.25
CA ASP A 155 0.41 -18.58 4.49
C ASP A 155 -0.19 -17.18 4.63
N ASN A 156 0.64 -16.14 4.52
CA ASN A 156 0.21 -14.72 4.57
C ASN A 156 -0.55 -14.39 5.87
N THR A 157 -0.05 -14.87 7.01
CA THR A 157 -0.70 -14.74 8.34
C THR A 157 0.03 -13.79 9.28
N HIS A 158 1.22 -13.31 8.90
CA HIS A 158 2.06 -12.49 9.79
C HIS A 158 1.90 -10.99 9.56
N ASN A 159 0.87 -10.57 8.83
CA ASN A 159 0.53 -9.16 8.65
C ASN A 159 1.64 -8.33 8.00
N ILE A 160 2.37 -8.94 7.05
CA ILE A 160 3.44 -8.33 6.25
C ILE A 160 2.90 -8.11 4.83
N ILE A 161 3.25 -6.99 4.19
CA ILE A 161 2.88 -6.73 2.80
C ILE A 161 3.41 -7.84 1.88
N HIS A 162 2.57 -8.34 0.98
CA HIS A 162 2.93 -9.35 0.00
C HIS A 162 3.50 -8.71 -1.26
N MET A 163 4.82 -8.90 -1.48
CA MET A 163 5.50 -8.53 -2.74
C MET A 163 5.17 -9.59 -3.79
N LYS A 164 4.72 -9.18 -5.00
CA LYS A 164 4.40 -10.07 -6.11
C LYS A 164 5.61 -10.32 -7.00
N GLU A 165 6.22 -9.25 -7.52
CA GLU A 165 7.43 -9.33 -8.35
C GLU A 165 8.18 -8.00 -8.34
N TYR A 166 9.36 -7.98 -8.94
CA TYR A 166 10.16 -6.79 -9.18
C TYR A 166 10.85 -6.87 -10.54
N PHE A 167 11.04 -5.71 -11.16
CA PHE A 167 11.56 -5.62 -12.53
C PHE A 167 12.16 -4.23 -12.79
N TYR A 168 12.85 -4.09 -13.92
CA TYR A 168 13.28 -2.78 -14.43
C TYR A 168 12.37 -2.34 -15.56
N PHE A 169 12.00 -1.08 -15.58
CA PHE A 169 11.25 -0.45 -16.66
C PHE A 169 11.73 0.98 -16.85
N ARG A 170 12.21 1.29 -18.04
CA ARG A 170 12.72 2.63 -18.44
C ARG A 170 13.66 3.22 -17.38
N ASN A 171 14.68 2.43 -17.01
CA ASN A 171 15.69 2.76 -16.00
C ASN A 171 15.15 2.96 -14.57
N HIS A 172 13.89 2.64 -14.29
CA HIS A 172 13.33 2.61 -12.92
C HIS A 172 13.28 1.18 -12.41
N PHE A 173 13.69 1.00 -11.16
CA PHE A 173 13.45 -0.23 -10.44
C PHE A 173 12.00 -0.20 -9.91
N CYS A 174 11.23 -1.20 -10.24
CA CYS A 174 9.80 -1.30 -9.91
C CYS A 174 9.56 -2.54 -9.04
N ILE A 175 8.68 -2.40 -8.05
CA ILE A 175 8.25 -3.51 -7.20
C ILE A 175 6.72 -3.51 -7.17
N SER A 176 6.11 -4.65 -7.50
CA SER A 176 4.65 -4.80 -7.42
C SER A 176 4.26 -5.52 -6.12
N PHE A 177 3.19 -5.05 -5.52
CA PHE A 177 2.65 -5.51 -4.25
C PHE A 177 1.14 -5.76 -4.36
N GLU A 178 0.59 -6.56 -3.46
CA GLU A 178 -0.85 -6.58 -3.22
C GLU A 178 -1.36 -5.16 -2.94
N LEU A 179 -2.57 -4.85 -3.41
CA LEU A 179 -3.19 -3.55 -3.12
C LEU A 179 -3.88 -3.63 -1.76
N LEU A 180 -3.50 -2.74 -0.85
CA LEU A 180 -4.06 -2.60 0.49
C LEU A 180 -4.98 -1.38 0.58
N GLY A 181 -5.66 -1.22 1.70
CA GLY A 181 -6.52 -0.08 1.99
C GLY A 181 -5.76 1.16 2.46
N ILE A 182 -6.46 2.05 3.11
CA ILE A 182 -5.88 3.29 3.65
C ILE A 182 -4.97 2.98 4.84
N ASN A 183 -3.99 3.84 5.07
CA ASN A 183 -3.10 3.74 6.22
C ASN A 183 -3.79 4.21 7.52
N LEU A 184 -3.19 3.88 8.67
CA LEU A 184 -3.77 4.23 9.97
C LEU A 184 -3.81 5.76 10.21
N TYR A 185 -2.88 6.54 9.65
CA TYR A 185 -2.94 8.01 9.75
C TYR A 185 -4.17 8.56 9.02
N GLU A 186 -4.44 8.10 7.79
CA GLU A 186 -5.64 8.49 7.05
C GLU A 186 -6.92 8.01 7.76
N LEU A 187 -6.86 6.85 8.41
CA LEU A 187 -7.97 6.34 9.24
C LEU A 187 -8.23 7.26 10.45
N ILE A 188 -7.18 7.69 11.17
CA ILE A 188 -7.27 8.66 12.28
C ILE A 188 -7.90 9.97 11.77
N LYS A 189 -7.43 10.48 10.65
CA LYS A 189 -7.93 11.71 10.02
C LYS A 189 -9.41 11.58 9.62
N LYS A 190 -9.80 10.46 9.00
CA LYS A 190 -11.20 10.19 8.64
C LYS A 190 -12.11 10.04 9.86
N ASN A 191 -11.54 9.64 11.01
CA ASN A 191 -12.25 9.61 12.30
C ASN A 191 -12.19 10.96 13.04
N ASN A 192 -11.82 12.05 12.33
CA ASN A 192 -11.75 13.42 12.87
C ASN A 192 -10.84 13.52 14.12
N PHE A 193 -9.77 12.73 14.18
CA PHE A 193 -8.81 12.69 15.28
C PHE A 193 -9.44 12.38 16.65
N GLN A 194 -10.54 11.60 16.68
CA GLN A 194 -11.25 11.26 17.92
C GLN A 194 -10.66 10.06 18.67
N GLY A 195 -9.65 9.40 18.07
CA GLY A 195 -9.11 8.17 18.64
C GLY A 195 -10.05 6.97 18.44
N PHE A 196 -9.59 5.81 18.87
CA PHE A 196 -10.27 4.53 18.67
C PHE A 196 -10.47 3.79 19.98
N SER A 197 -11.39 2.84 20.01
CA SER A 197 -11.62 1.98 21.17
C SER A 197 -10.41 1.10 21.48
N LEU A 198 -10.19 0.80 22.74
CA LEU A 198 -9.10 -0.07 23.18
C LEU A 198 -9.17 -1.47 22.53
N SER A 199 -10.37 -1.99 22.26
CA SER A 199 -10.53 -3.29 21.59
C SER A 199 -10.02 -3.27 20.15
N LEU A 200 -10.26 -2.18 19.41
CA LEU A 200 -9.73 -2.03 18.05
C LEU A 200 -8.21 -1.84 18.05
N ILE A 201 -7.70 -1.02 18.99
CA ILE A 201 -6.26 -0.80 19.16
C ILE A 201 -5.56 -2.12 19.52
N GLN A 202 -6.15 -2.91 20.43
CA GLN A 202 -5.64 -4.23 20.80
C GLN A 202 -5.54 -5.14 19.55
N HIS A 203 -6.57 -5.15 18.73
CA HIS A 203 -6.59 -5.95 17.48
C HIS A 203 -5.49 -5.52 16.50
N PHE A 204 -5.36 -4.20 16.25
CA PHE A 204 -4.29 -3.67 15.38
C PHE A 204 -2.91 -3.98 15.98
N THR A 205 -2.76 -3.87 17.29
CA THR A 205 -1.51 -4.18 17.99
C THR A 205 -1.13 -5.64 17.80
N GLN A 206 -2.09 -6.57 17.93
CA GLN A 206 -1.86 -8.01 17.68
C GLN A 206 -1.37 -8.25 16.25
N CYS A 207 -1.96 -7.58 15.25
CA CYS A 207 -1.53 -7.68 13.84
C CYS A 207 -0.08 -7.22 13.68
N VAL A 208 0.26 -6.04 14.20
CA VAL A 208 1.63 -5.50 14.09
C VAL A 208 2.63 -6.37 14.87
N LEU A 209 2.25 -6.88 16.04
CA LEU A 209 3.12 -7.78 16.82
C LEU A 209 3.45 -9.08 16.07
N ARG A 210 2.50 -9.66 15.30
CA ARG A 210 2.79 -10.83 14.45
C ARG A 210 3.89 -10.52 13.44
N CYS A 211 3.84 -9.35 12.82
CA CYS A 211 4.91 -8.88 11.93
C CYS A 211 6.24 -8.76 12.69
N LEU A 212 6.23 -8.04 13.83
CA LEU A 212 7.44 -7.79 14.62
C LEU A 212 8.05 -9.08 15.17
N GLN A 213 7.25 -10.13 15.47
CA GLN A 213 7.76 -11.44 15.87
C GLN A 213 8.63 -12.06 14.77
N VAL A 214 8.16 -12.02 13.52
CA VAL A 214 8.94 -12.54 12.37
C VAL A 214 10.22 -11.71 12.19
N LEU A 215 10.11 -10.36 12.24
CA LEU A 215 11.26 -9.47 12.10
C LEU A 215 12.31 -9.74 13.19
N TYR A 216 11.86 -9.93 14.42
CA TYR A 216 12.71 -10.21 15.58
C TYR A 216 13.47 -11.55 15.40
N GLN A 217 12.78 -12.60 14.96
CA GLN A 217 13.36 -13.92 14.69
C GLN A 217 14.41 -13.88 13.57
N GLU A 218 14.15 -13.07 12.54
CA GLU A 218 15.03 -12.92 11.38
C GLU A 218 16.11 -11.85 11.57
N ARG A 219 16.17 -11.22 12.75
CA ARG A 219 17.12 -10.14 13.09
C ARG A 219 17.03 -8.98 12.12
N ILE A 220 15.81 -8.63 11.71
CA ILE A 220 15.49 -7.51 10.83
C ILE A 220 14.90 -6.38 11.68
N ILE A 221 15.32 -5.14 11.41
CA ILE A 221 14.79 -3.92 12.01
C ILE A 221 14.00 -3.19 10.93
N HIS A 222 12.73 -2.85 11.20
CA HIS A 222 11.91 -2.08 10.24
C HIS A 222 12.44 -0.66 10.05
N CYS A 223 12.84 0.00 11.12
CA CYS A 223 13.46 1.33 11.15
C CYS A 223 12.54 2.51 10.78
N ASP A 224 11.30 2.30 10.35
CA ASP A 224 10.37 3.41 10.06
C ASP A 224 8.91 3.02 10.34
N LEU A 225 8.69 2.31 11.46
CA LEU A 225 7.32 1.95 11.87
C LEU A 225 6.58 3.23 12.31
N LYS A 226 5.42 3.46 11.69
CA LYS A 226 4.57 4.65 11.92
C LYS A 226 3.17 4.40 11.40
N THR A 227 2.21 5.25 11.75
CA THR A 227 0.82 5.10 11.34
C THR A 227 0.64 5.11 9.82
N GLU A 228 1.51 5.81 9.07
CA GLU A 228 1.48 5.85 7.60
C GLU A 228 1.93 4.52 6.97
N ASN A 229 2.70 3.70 7.69
CA ASN A 229 3.26 2.43 7.20
C ASN A 229 2.50 1.19 7.70
N ILE A 230 1.28 1.37 8.21
CA ILE A 230 0.38 0.30 8.61
C ILE A 230 -0.95 0.53 7.89
N LEU A 231 -1.33 -0.39 7.00
CA LEU A 231 -2.48 -0.25 6.10
C LEU A 231 -3.56 -1.29 6.43
N LEU A 232 -4.82 -0.89 6.28
CA LEU A 232 -5.96 -1.81 6.38
C LEU A 232 -5.87 -2.90 5.31
N TYR A 233 -6.17 -4.13 5.70
CA TYR A 233 -6.22 -5.28 4.80
C TYR A 233 -7.67 -5.65 4.50
N HIS A 234 -8.09 -5.46 3.25
CA HIS A 234 -9.50 -5.60 2.86
C HIS A 234 -10.03 -7.03 2.88
N LYS A 235 -9.16 -8.01 2.63
CA LYS A 235 -9.58 -9.42 2.56
C LYS A 235 -9.92 -10.00 3.93
N ASP A 236 -9.38 -9.39 5.00
CA ASP A 236 -9.65 -9.77 6.38
C ASP A 236 -10.18 -8.53 7.13
N GLN A 237 -11.48 -8.50 7.38
CA GLN A 237 -12.17 -7.34 7.94
C GLN A 237 -11.56 -6.91 9.28
N GLY A 238 -10.97 -5.72 9.28
CA GLY A 238 -10.41 -5.10 10.47
C GLY A 238 -8.94 -5.41 10.72
N SER A 239 -8.28 -6.27 9.95
CA SER A 239 -6.84 -6.50 10.13
C SER A 239 -6.00 -5.44 9.40
N VAL A 240 -4.73 -5.35 9.76
CA VAL A 240 -3.76 -4.42 9.16
C VAL A 240 -2.51 -5.17 8.72
N LYS A 241 -1.75 -4.58 7.81
CA LYS A 241 -0.44 -5.06 7.39
C LYS A 241 0.60 -3.95 7.47
N VAL A 242 1.82 -4.32 7.84
CA VAL A 242 3.00 -3.44 7.84
C VAL A 242 3.58 -3.38 6.43
N ILE A 243 3.91 -2.16 5.99
CA ILE A 243 4.45 -1.88 4.65
C ILE A 243 5.76 -1.09 4.74
N ASP A 244 6.39 -0.89 3.58
CA ASP A 244 7.56 -0.03 3.33
C ASP A 244 8.79 -0.44 4.12
N PHE A 245 9.42 -1.53 3.65
CA PHE A 245 10.70 -2.03 4.16
C PHE A 245 11.90 -1.31 3.52
N GLY A 246 11.67 -0.17 2.87
CA GLY A 246 12.72 0.62 2.21
C GLY A 246 13.74 1.26 3.15
N SER A 247 13.45 1.34 4.45
CA SER A 247 14.41 1.78 5.48
C SER A 247 14.95 0.63 6.33
N SER A 248 14.47 -0.59 6.09
CA SER A 248 14.79 -1.75 6.92
C SER A 248 16.23 -2.24 6.72
N CYS A 249 16.76 -2.89 7.72
CA CYS A 249 18.10 -3.47 7.67
C CYS A 249 18.20 -4.71 8.57
N TYR A 250 19.17 -5.55 8.29
CA TYR A 250 19.58 -6.59 9.24
C TYR A 250 20.36 -5.95 10.39
N GLU A 251 20.18 -6.46 11.59
CA GLU A 251 20.85 -5.93 12.79
C GLU A 251 22.39 -5.88 12.63
N HIS A 252 22.97 -6.87 11.95
CA HIS A 252 24.42 -6.93 11.71
C HIS A 252 24.87 -6.07 10.52
N GLN A 253 23.93 -5.44 9.76
CA GLN A 253 24.23 -4.66 8.56
C GLN A 253 23.58 -3.26 8.62
N ARG A 254 23.62 -2.62 9.78
CA ARG A 254 23.12 -1.25 9.95
C ARG A 254 24.00 -0.27 9.18
N VAL A 255 23.40 0.41 8.22
CA VAL A 255 24.09 1.41 7.36
C VAL A 255 23.92 2.83 7.91
N TYR A 256 22.73 3.12 8.43
CA TYR A 256 22.37 4.46 8.87
C TYR A 256 22.32 4.54 10.39
N THR A 257 22.89 5.63 10.93
CA THR A 257 22.83 5.93 12.38
C THR A 257 21.57 6.73 12.73
N TYR A 258 20.99 7.43 11.76
CA TYR A 258 19.84 8.30 11.94
C TYR A 258 18.64 7.69 11.19
N VAL A 259 17.79 7.01 11.94
CA VAL A 259 16.62 6.27 11.43
C VAL A 259 15.36 6.71 12.16
N GLN A 260 14.23 6.17 11.74
CA GLN A 260 12.88 6.41 12.25
C GLN A 260 12.34 7.82 11.97
N SER A 261 11.06 7.89 11.72
CA SER A 261 10.31 9.16 11.66
C SER A 261 10.23 9.78 13.06
N ARG A 262 10.42 11.10 13.16
CA ARG A 262 10.71 11.82 14.40
C ARG A 262 9.78 11.49 15.56
N PHE A 263 8.49 11.50 15.36
CA PHE A 263 7.51 11.31 16.45
C PHE A 263 7.56 9.89 17.04
N TYR A 264 8.10 8.94 16.27
CA TYR A 264 8.22 7.51 16.63
C TYR A 264 9.66 7.09 16.91
N ARG A 265 10.60 8.08 16.95
CA ARG A 265 12.04 7.83 17.10
C ARG A 265 12.38 7.50 18.55
N SER A 266 13.08 6.39 18.73
CA SER A 266 13.48 5.87 20.02
C SER A 266 14.61 6.72 20.65
N PRO A 267 14.70 6.74 22.00
CA PRO A 267 15.74 7.53 22.67
C PRO A 267 17.17 7.08 22.33
N GLU A 268 17.40 5.78 22.11
CA GLU A 268 18.74 5.29 21.73
C GLU A 268 19.19 5.84 20.37
N VAL A 269 18.26 6.03 19.43
CA VAL A 269 18.58 6.67 18.13
C VAL A 269 18.86 8.17 18.33
N ILE A 270 18.03 8.85 19.11
CA ILE A 270 18.23 10.30 19.40
C ILE A 270 19.59 10.52 20.07
N LEU A 271 19.92 9.72 21.07
CA LEU A 271 21.13 9.89 21.90
C LEU A 271 22.39 9.27 21.29
N GLY A 272 22.23 8.52 20.19
CA GLY A 272 23.37 7.95 19.46
C GLY A 272 23.95 6.68 20.07
N HIS A 273 23.10 5.88 20.72
CA HIS A 273 23.44 4.51 21.09
C HIS A 273 23.30 3.56 19.90
N PRO A 274 23.98 2.40 19.93
CA PRO A 274 23.67 1.33 18.99
C PRO A 274 22.20 0.92 19.11
N TYR A 275 21.52 0.78 17.99
CA TYR A 275 20.09 0.42 17.96
C TYR A 275 19.91 -1.02 17.43
N ALA A 276 18.82 -1.64 17.81
CA ALA A 276 18.43 -3.01 17.44
C ALA A 276 16.91 -3.09 17.27
N MET A 277 16.34 -4.28 17.22
CA MET A 277 14.91 -4.50 17.01
C MET A 277 14.01 -3.77 18.03
N ALA A 278 14.52 -3.47 19.21
CA ALA A 278 13.79 -2.75 20.26
C ALA A 278 13.28 -1.37 19.80
N VAL A 279 13.90 -0.73 18.79
CA VAL A 279 13.43 0.57 18.26
C VAL A 279 12.01 0.47 17.69
N ASP A 280 11.68 -0.67 17.08
CA ASP A 280 10.35 -0.88 16.50
C ASP A 280 9.27 -1.05 17.59
N MET A 281 9.62 -1.64 18.73
CA MET A 281 8.73 -1.73 19.90
C MET A 281 8.43 -0.35 20.51
N TRP A 282 9.43 0.53 20.57
CA TRP A 282 9.23 1.94 20.95
C TRP A 282 8.23 2.61 19.99
N SER A 283 8.44 2.47 18.68
CA SER A 283 7.53 3.03 17.67
C SER A 283 6.11 2.49 17.83
N LEU A 284 5.96 1.19 18.12
CA LEU A 284 4.65 0.57 18.36
C LEU A 284 3.94 1.24 19.56
N GLY A 285 4.66 1.48 20.66
CA GLY A 285 4.11 2.19 21.84
C GLY A 285 3.58 3.59 21.45
N CYS A 286 4.36 4.33 20.67
CA CYS A 286 3.96 5.67 20.16
C CYS A 286 2.70 5.58 19.27
N ILE A 287 2.65 4.59 18.38
CA ILE A 287 1.51 4.37 17.47
C ILE A 287 0.23 4.06 18.25
N MET A 288 0.31 3.20 19.26
CA MET A 288 -0.86 2.83 20.07
C MET A 288 -1.43 4.04 20.84
N ALA A 289 -0.54 4.86 21.42
CA ALA A 289 -0.94 6.10 22.10
C ALA A 289 -1.61 7.07 21.10
N GLU A 290 -1.08 7.18 19.90
CA GLU A 290 -1.65 8.02 18.81
C GLU A 290 -3.01 7.49 18.34
N LEU A 291 -3.17 6.18 18.17
CA LEU A 291 -4.46 5.57 17.82
C LEU A 291 -5.52 5.83 18.90
N TYR A 292 -5.10 5.86 20.16
CA TYR A 292 -6.00 6.10 21.30
C TYR A 292 -6.44 7.56 21.39
N THR A 293 -5.49 8.51 21.27
CA THR A 293 -5.76 9.94 21.45
C THR A 293 -6.17 10.67 20.17
N GLY A 294 -5.77 10.14 19.00
CA GLY A 294 -5.87 10.80 17.70
C GLY A 294 -4.67 11.70 17.37
N TYR A 295 -3.69 11.83 18.28
CA TYR A 295 -2.55 12.76 18.14
C TYR A 295 -1.24 12.07 18.54
N PRO A 296 -0.10 12.43 17.90
CA PRO A 296 1.19 11.86 18.29
C PRO A 296 1.49 12.06 19.79
N LEU A 297 2.01 11.02 20.42
CA LEU A 297 2.36 11.05 21.86
C LEU A 297 3.49 12.06 22.12
N PHE A 298 4.52 12.07 21.29
CA PHE A 298 5.70 12.93 21.42
C PHE A 298 5.88 13.80 20.16
N PRO A 299 5.12 14.94 20.03
CA PRO A 299 5.16 15.76 18.81
C PRO A 299 6.29 16.80 18.84
N GLY A 300 7.54 16.36 18.90
CA GLY A 300 8.69 17.26 18.91
C GLY A 300 8.89 18.02 17.61
N GLU A 301 9.10 19.34 17.67
CA GLU A 301 9.29 20.19 16.50
C GLU A 301 10.64 19.97 15.81
N ASN A 302 11.63 19.53 16.59
CA ASN A 302 12.96 19.14 16.14
C ASN A 302 13.49 18.04 17.06
N GLU A 303 14.73 17.60 16.88
CA GLU A 303 15.27 16.46 17.61
C GLU A 303 15.49 16.77 19.11
N VAL A 304 15.87 17.99 19.45
CA VAL A 304 16.01 18.43 20.85
C VAL A 304 14.63 18.44 21.54
N ASP A 305 13.63 19.06 20.89
CA ASP A 305 12.26 19.10 21.42
C ASP A 305 11.63 17.70 21.48
N GLN A 306 12.03 16.78 20.58
CA GLN A 306 11.58 15.38 20.64
C GLN A 306 12.01 14.72 21.95
N LEU A 307 13.27 14.85 22.33
CA LEU A 307 13.77 14.31 23.59
C LEU A 307 13.12 14.99 24.79
N VAL A 308 12.88 16.29 24.70
CA VAL A 308 12.21 17.07 25.75
C VAL A 308 10.76 16.61 25.93
N CYS A 309 10.04 16.30 24.83
CA CYS A 309 8.70 15.72 24.89
C CYS A 309 8.69 14.35 25.59
N ILE A 310 9.70 13.53 25.33
CA ILE A 310 9.84 12.21 25.98
C ILE A 310 10.10 12.41 27.47
N MET A 311 11.05 13.29 27.83
CA MET A 311 11.39 13.56 29.24
C MET A 311 10.21 14.17 30.01
N GLU A 312 9.36 14.99 29.37
CA GLU A 312 8.17 15.58 30.00
C GLU A 312 7.24 14.47 30.58
N VAL A 313 7.20 13.29 29.92
CA VAL A 313 6.29 12.18 30.28
C VAL A 313 7.02 11.07 31.06
N LEU A 314 8.23 10.71 30.66
CA LEU A 314 8.95 9.55 31.20
C LEU A 314 10.06 9.90 32.19
N GLY A 315 10.22 11.19 32.53
CA GLY A 315 11.29 11.66 33.40
C GLY A 315 12.65 11.68 32.70
N LEU A 316 13.72 11.86 33.45
CA LEU A 316 15.08 11.86 32.90
C LEU A 316 15.51 10.42 32.54
N PRO A 317 16.30 10.25 31.46
CA PRO A 317 16.90 8.95 31.21
C PRO A 317 17.80 8.51 32.39
N PRO A 318 18.01 7.20 32.60
CA PRO A 318 18.96 6.72 33.60
C PRO A 318 20.37 7.32 33.41
N ALA A 319 21.09 7.58 34.51
CA ALA A 319 22.37 8.24 34.48
C ALA A 319 23.36 7.51 33.58
N ASP A 320 23.44 6.20 33.67
CA ASP A 320 24.33 5.37 32.85
C ASP A 320 24.00 5.46 31.37
N PHE A 321 22.68 5.52 31.05
CA PHE A 321 22.19 5.69 29.68
C PHE A 321 22.61 7.04 29.10
N ILE A 322 22.61 8.11 29.93
CA ILE A 322 23.13 9.44 29.52
C ILE A 322 24.66 9.37 29.33
N GLN A 323 25.39 8.78 30.27
CA GLN A 323 26.86 8.78 30.27
C GLN A 323 27.45 8.03 29.05
N THR A 324 26.84 6.94 28.65
CA THR A 324 27.33 6.11 27.54
C THR A 324 26.85 6.60 26.16
N ALA A 325 25.96 7.62 26.11
CA ALA A 325 25.43 8.18 24.87
C ALA A 325 26.46 8.94 24.07
N SER A 326 26.71 8.57 22.81
CA SER A 326 27.71 9.22 21.95
C SER A 326 27.35 10.69 21.64
N ARG A 327 26.07 11.03 21.67
CA ARG A 327 25.56 12.39 21.41
C ARG A 327 25.15 13.13 22.69
N ARG A 328 25.59 12.67 23.87
CA ARG A 328 25.15 13.25 25.15
C ARG A 328 25.39 14.77 25.23
N HIS A 329 26.52 15.27 24.72
CA HIS A 329 26.88 16.69 24.79
C HIS A 329 25.96 17.62 24.01
N THR A 330 25.20 17.08 23.04
CA THR A 330 24.16 17.82 22.33
C THR A 330 22.96 18.13 23.25
N PHE A 331 22.63 17.20 24.14
CA PHE A 331 21.35 17.23 24.90
C PHE A 331 21.53 17.50 26.39
N PHE A 332 22.70 17.13 26.96
CA PHE A 332 22.94 17.21 28.42
C PHE A 332 24.22 17.96 28.70
N ASP A 333 24.26 18.59 29.87
CA ASP A 333 25.47 19.23 30.42
C ASP A 333 26.37 18.19 31.10
N SER A 334 27.45 18.66 31.73
CA SER A 334 28.41 17.80 32.42
C SER A 334 27.83 17.08 33.65
N LYS A 335 26.75 17.63 34.22
CA LYS A 335 26.05 17.06 35.38
C LYS A 335 24.94 16.11 34.97
N GLY A 336 24.68 15.92 33.65
CA GLY A 336 23.57 15.08 33.15
C GLY A 336 22.23 15.80 33.14
N LEU A 337 22.22 17.12 33.29
CA LEU A 337 20.98 17.91 33.23
C LEU A 337 20.67 18.31 31.77
N PRO A 338 19.40 18.32 31.35
CA PRO A 338 19.05 18.74 29.99
C PRO A 338 19.51 20.20 29.71
N ARG A 339 20.17 20.43 28.57
CA ARG A 339 20.58 21.76 28.10
C ARG A 339 19.39 22.64 27.76
N SER A 340 18.30 22.03 27.35
CA SER A 340 17.02 22.72 27.07
C SER A 340 15.87 21.92 27.57
N ILE A 341 14.87 22.61 28.14
CA ILE A 341 13.56 22.07 28.52
C ILE A 341 12.45 22.94 27.92
N THR A 342 12.81 23.78 26.93
CA THR A 342 11.89 24.74 26.33
C THR A 342 11.77 24.46 24.84
N SER A 343 10.55 24.37 24.33
CA SER A 343 10.26 24.23 22.91
C SER A 343 10.63 25.50 22.13
N SER A 344 10.71 25.43 20.82
CA SER A 344 10.95 26.59 19.93
C SER A 344 9.91 27.71 20.12
N LYS A 345 8.70 27.37 20.60
CA LYS A 345 7.61 28.31 20.89
C LYS A 345 7.63 28.84 22.33
N GLY A 346 8.70 28.59 23.08
CA GLY A 346 8.85 29.08 24.45
C GLY A 346 8.09 28.29 25.52
N LYS A 347 7.46 27.15 25.16
CA LYS A 347 6.76 26.31 26.13
C LYS A 347 7.77 25.49 26.94
N LYS A 348 7.76 25.69 28.25
CA LYS A 348 8.60 24.92 29.19
C LYS A 348 8.00 23.55 29.42
N ARG A 349 8.82 22.49 29.33
CA ARG A 349 8.46 21.08 29.55
C ARG A 349 9.42 20.47 30.57
N CYS A 350 9.01 20.52 31.84
CA CYS A 350 9.86 19.93 32.89
C CYS A 350 9.80 18.41 32.84
N PRO A 351 10.95 17.74 33.01
CA PRO A 351 10.93 16.27 33.11
C PRO A 351 9.97 15.78 34.19
N ASP A 352 9.27 14.68 33.92
CA ASP A 352 8.31 14.03 34.82
C ASP A 352 7.14 14.94 35.27
N SER A 353 6.83 15.99 34.49
CA SER A 353 5.75 16.92 34.84
C SER A 353 4.36 16.44 34.37
N LYS A 354 4.31 15.35 33.60
CA LYS A 354 3.06 14.72 33.14
C LYS A 354 3.22 13.20 33.23
N ASP A 355 2.27 12.55 33.81
CA ASP A 355 2.23 11.08 33.74
C ASP A 355 1.48 10.60 32.49
N LEU A 356 1.75 9.37 32.09
CA LEU A 356 1.19 8.78 30.87
C LEU A 356 -0.34 8.69 30.94
N SER A 357 -0.92 8.41 32.11
CA SER A 357 -2.38 8.33 32.29
C SER A 357 -3.06 9.69 32.07
N THR A 358 -2.43 10.76 32.53
CA THR A 358 -2.90 12.14 32.31
C THR A 358 -2.83 12.55 30.85
N VAL A 359 -1.72 12.23 30.17
CA VAL A 359 -1.54 12.55 28.73
C VAL A 359 -2.57 11.82 27.90
N LEU A 360 -2.81 10.55 28.16
CA LEU A 360 -3.76 9.72 27.42
C LEU A 360 -5.21 9.89 27.88
N LYS A 361 -5.41 10.45 29.06
CA LYS A 361 -6.75 10.59 29.70
C LYS A 361 -7.42 9.22 29.85
N THR A 362 -6.67 8.24 30.37
CA THR A 362 -7.16 6.89 30.59
C THR A 362 -6.72 6.35 31.94
N HIS A 363 -7.55 5.51 32.53
CA HIS A 363 -7.26 4.78 33.79
C HIS A 363 -7.21 3.26 33.54
N ASP A 364 -7.20 2.81 32.28
CA ASP A 364 -7.06 1.38 31.97
C ASP A 364 -5.64 0.93 32.35
N ALA A 365 -5.52 0.27 33.48
CA ALA A 365 -4.24 -0.10 34.08
C ALA A 365 -3.45 -1.07 33.15
N ALA A 366 -4.15 -2.01 32.52
CA ALA A 366 -3.52 -3.00 31.65
C ALA A 366 -2.94 -2.36 30.37
N PHE A 367 -3.68 -1.39 29.76
CA PHE A 367 -3.21 -0.63 28.60
C PHE A 367 -2.00 0.25 28.96
N LEU A 368 -2.08 0.95 30.10
CA LEU A 368 -0.97 1.79 30.57
C LEU A 368 0.29 0.97 30.86
N ASP A 369 0.12 -0.21 31.46
CA ASP A 369 1.22 -1.14 31.75
C ASP A 369 1.90 -1.62 30.46
N PHE A 370 1.10 -2.01 29.48
CA PHE A 370 1.58 -2.41 28.15
C PHE A 370 2.41 -1.28 27.49
N LEU A 371 1.87 -0.04 27.49
CA LEU A 371 2.56 1.12 26.92
C LEU A 371 3.88 1.39 27.65
N LYS A 372 3.91 1.31 28.97
CA LYS A 372 5.15 1.47 29.77
C LYS A 372 6.20 0.43 29.37
N GLY A 373 5.77 -0.82 29.15
CA GLY A 373 6.67 -1.88 28.67
C GLY A 373 7.27 -1.61 27.30
N CYS A 374 6.54 -0.90 26.42
CA CYS A 374 7.05 -0.47 25.10
C CYS A 374 7.95 0.78 25.19
N LEU A 375 7.71 1.67 26.16
CA LEU A 375 8.32 3.00 26.24
C LEU A 375 9.39 3.09 27.33
N MET A 376 10.19 2.03 27.51
CA MET A 376 11.35 2.01 28.38
C MET A 376 12.52 2.75 27.75
N TRP A 377 13.25 3.57 28.54
CA TRP A 377 14.45 4.27 28.10
C TRP A 377 15.50 3.31 27.56
N GLU A 378 15.81 2.28 28.34
CA GLU A 378 16.82 1.27 28.00
C GLU A 378 16.22 0.20 27.09
N PRO A 379 16.79 -0.01 25.87
CA PRO A 379 16.26 -1.01 24.94
C PRO A 379 16.20 -2.44 25.50
N ALA A 380 17.14 -2.78 26.37
CA ALA A 380 17.22 -4.12 27.01
C ALA A 380 16.07 -4.41 28.00
N LEU A 381 15.43 -3.34 28.52
CA LEU A 381 14.30 -3.48 29.45
C LEU A 381 12.95 -3.38 28.73
N ARG A 382 12.96 -3.05 27.45
CA ARG A 382 11.76 -2.89 26.63
C ARG A 382 11.22 -4.28 26.25
N MET A 383 9.92 -4.48 26.31
CA MET A 383 9.30 -5.75 25.92
C MET A 383 9.72 -6.17 24.50
N THR A 384 10.04 -7.44 24.34
CA THR A 384 10.18 -8.08 23.03
C THR A 384 8.78 -8.33 22.43
N PRO A 385 8.66 -8.56 21.10
CA PRO A 385 7.36 -8.89 20.51
C PRO A 385 6.70 -10.14 21.13
N ASP A 386 7.49 -11.13 21.54
CA ASP A 386 6.98 -12.37 22.16
C ASP A 386 6.44 -12.12 23.57
N GLU A 387 7.11 -11.29 24.36
CA GLU A 387 6.62 -10.86 25.68
C GLU A 387 5.36 -10.01 25.54
N ALA A 388 5.36 -9.09 24.59
CA ALA A 388 4.19 -8.23 24.32
C ALA A 388 2.97 -9.06 23.91
N MET A 389 3.14 -10.09 23.06
CA MET A 389 2.03 -11.00 22.69
C MET A 389 1.46 -11.77 23.88
N LYS A 390 2.25 -12.02 24.92
CA LYS A 390 1.82 -12.73 26.14
C LYS A 390 1.27 -11.78 27.21
N HIS A 391 1.40 -10.47 27.00
CA HIS A 391 0.99 -9.47 27.99
C HIS A 391 -0.51 -9.55 28.28
N ALA A 392 -0.90 -9.33 29.53
CA ALA A 392 -2.29 -9.43 29.99
C ALA A 392 -3.25 -8.58 29.12
N TRP A 393 -2.87 -7.35 28.80
CA TRP A 393 -3.70 -6.47 27.95
C TRP A 393 -3.99 -7.05 26.58
N ILE A 394 -3.03 -7.77 25.97
CA ILE A 394 -3.19 -8.42 24.65
C ILE A 394 -4.04 -9.69 24.75
N GLN A 395 -3.90 -10.44 25.86
CA GLN A 395 -4.58 -11.72 26.05
C GLN A 395 -6.02 -11.56 26.59
N GLU A 396 -6.36 -10.43 27.20
CA GLU A 396 -7.72 -10.19 27.71
C GLU A 396 -8.77 -10.29 26.59
N PRO A 397 -9.76 -11.19 26.72
CA PRO A 397 -10.85 -11.22 25.76
C PRO A 397 -11.71 -9.95 25.95
N LYS A 398 -11.62 -9.04 25.01
CA LYS A 398 -12.52 -7.87 24.99
C LYS A 398 -13.90 -8.37 24.54
N THR A 399 -14.80 -8.59 25.52
CA THR A 399 -16.19 -8.93 25.22
C THR A 399 -16.80 -7.82 24.36
N PHE A 400 -17.13 -8.14 23.13
CA PHE A 400 -17.97 -7.31 22.27
C PHE A 400 -19.35 -7.21 22.94
N ARG A 401 -19.51 -6.30 23.90
CA ARG A 401 -20.86 -5.94 24.36
C ARG A 401 -21.56 -5.26 23.18
N GLY A 402 -22.60 -5.92 22.67
CA GLY A 402 -23.26 -5.63 21.41
C GLY A 402 -24.05 -4.31 21.33
N ARG A 403 -23.47 -3.19 21.81
CA ARG A 403 -24.08 -1.86 21.60
C ARG A 403 -23.18 -0.82 20.95
N GLN A 404 -21.93 -1.20 20.63
CA GLN A 404 -21.11 -0.38 19.78
C GLN A 404 -20.60 -1.25 18.63
N LYS A 405 -21.49 -1.54 17.68
CA LYS A 405 -21.01 -1.69 16.31
C LYS A 405 -20.26 -0.38 16.07
N THR A 406 -18.96 -0.47 16.12
CA THR A 406 -18.07 0.67 16.04
C THR A 406 -18.55 1.60 14.93
N GLN A 407 -18.60 2.88 15.17
CA GLN A 407 -18.88 3.88 14.15
C GLN A 407 -18.05 3.65 12.87
N ILE A 408 -16.91 2.96 12.98
CA ILE A 408 -16.07 2.58 11.87
C ILE A 408 -16.76 1.56 10.95
N SER A 409 -17.36 0.49 11.49
CA SER A 409 -18.07 -0.47 10.63
C SER A 409 -19.34 0.14 10.04
N ARG A 410 -20.00 1.06 10.75
CA ARG A 410 -21.15 1.80 10.22
C ARG A 410 -20.73 2.85 9.18
N LYS A 411 -19.67 3.63 9.44
CA LYS A 411 -19.16 4.61 8.48
C LYS A 411 -18.47 3.94 7.28
N MET A 412 -17.91 2.73 7.46
CA MET A 412 -17.40 1.92 6.35
C MET A 412 -18.52 1.26 5.54
N SER A 413 -19.69 0.97 6.17
CA SER A 413 -20.87 0.43 5.48
C SER A 413 -21.76 1.52 4.87
N ASP A 414 -21.76 2.74 5.45
CA ASP A 414 -22.65 3.83 5.02
C ASP A 414 -21.99 4.81 4.04
N GLY A 415 -20.70 4.69 3.81
CA GLY A 415 -20.00 5.68 3.04
C GLY A 415 -19.40 5.16 1.75
N SER A 416 -19.91 5.53 0.66
CA SER A 416 -19.27 5.85 -0.63
C SER A 416 -17.90 5.18 -0.98
N PHE A 417 -17.53 4.08 -0.34
CA PHE A 417 -16.38 3.28 -0.74
C PHE A 417 -16.89 1.95 -1.31
N PHE A 418 -17.23 1.99 -2.61
CA PHE A 418 -17.53 0.82 -3.42
C PHE A 418 -18.62 -0.12 -2.89
N THR A 419 -19.88 0.39 -2.83
CA THR A 419 -21.05 -0.47 -2.94
C THR A 419 -21.99 0.09 -4.02
N PRO A 420 -22.51 -0.73 -4.91
CA PRO A 420 -23.54 -0.28 -5.86
C PRO A 420 -24.79 0.15 -5.07
N GLU A 421 -25.33 1.29 -5.40
CA GLU A 421 -26.61 1.76 -4.85
C GLU A 421 -27.72 0.72 -5.06
N LYS A 422 -28.32 0.25 -3.97
CA LYS A 422 -29.61 -0.44 -4.06
C LYS A 422 -30.69 0.56 -4.43
N ARG A 423 -30.95 0.70 -5.72
CA ARG A 423 -32.17 1.37 -6.18
C ARG A 423 -33.34 0.42 -6.05
N LYS A 424 -34.45 0.95 -5.55
CA LYS A 424 -35.76 0.27 -5.43
C LYS A 424 -36.21 -0.20 -6.81
N GLU A 425 -36.66 -1.44 -6.83
CA GLU A 425 -37.33 -2.05 -7.99
C GLU A 425 -38.54 -1.23 -8.39
N ASN A 426 -38.54 -0.71 -9.59
CA ASN A 426 -39.75 -0.36 -10.30
C ASN A 426 -39.73 -1.09 -11.65
N ILE A 427 -40.75 -1.86 -11.81
CA ILE A 427 -41.05 -2.82 -12.85
C ILE A 427 -40.99 -2.18 -14.24
N CYS A 428 -40.09 -2.67 -15.10
CA CYS A 428 -40.22 -2.52 -16.54
C CYS A 428 -40.66 -3.85 -17.16
N LYS A 429 -41.79 -3.80 -17.81
CA LYS A 429 -42.39 -4.96 -18.50
C LYS A 429 -41.76 -5.21 -19.87
N HIS A 430 -41.39 -6.47 -20.09
CA HIS A 430 -41.21 -7.21 -21.35
C HIS A 430 -40.44 -6.56 -22.52
N VAL A 431 -39.22 -7.04 -22.71
CA VAL A 431 -38.60 -7.29 -24.02
C VAL A 431 -38.34 -8.81 -24.10
N PRO A 432 -38.67 -9.50 -25.18
CA PRO A 432 -38.46 -10.94 -25.24
C PRO A 432 -36.97 -11.30 -25.31
N THR A 433 -36.53 -12.03 -24.31
CA THR A 433 -35.12 -12.48 -24.15
C THR A 433 -34.72 -13.61 -25.11
N GLY A 434 -35.62 -14.09 -25.96
CA GLY A 434 -35.35 -15.26 -26.79
C GLY A 434 -34.44 -15.05 -27.99
N GLU A 435 -34.37 -13.84 -28.55
CA GLU A 435 -33.63 -13.62 -29.80
C GLU A 435 -32.13 -13.31 -29.57
N LEU A 436 -31.77 -12.69 -28.45
CA LEU A 436 -30.38 -12.40 -28.15
C LEU A 436 -29.60 -13.65 -27.70
N SER A 437 -30.26 -14.55 -26.95
CA SER A 437 -29.60 -15.77 -26.49
C SER A 437 -29.37 -16.77 -27.64
N ALA A 438 -30.30 -16.80 -28.62
CA ALA A 438 -30.13 -17.63 -29.80
C ALA A 438 -28.99 -17.19 -30.71
N PHE A 439 -28.78 -15.85 -30.82
CA PHE A 439 -27.71 -15.31 -31.66
C PHE A 439 -26.31 -15.58 -31.07
N ILE A 440 -26.20 -15.44 -29.75
CA ILE A 440 -24.95 -15.71 -29.03
C ILE A 440 -24.62 -17.21 -29.02
N SER A 441 -25.63 -18.08 -28.87
CA SER A 441 -25.39 -19.54 -28.84
C SER A 441 -25.03 -20.12 -30.24
N VAL A 442 -25.51 -19.55 -31.33
CA VAL A 442 -25.20 -20.02 -32.69
C VAL A 442 -23.75 -19.62 -33.09
N GLU A 443 -23.30 -18.41 -32.75
CA GLU A 443 -21.92 -18.01 -33.03
C GLU A 443 -20.89 -18.75 -32.16
N PHE A 444 -21.25 -19.03 -30.89
CA PHE A 444 -20.43 -19.84 -30.00
C PHE A 444 -20.28 -21.28 -30.48
N SER A 445 -21.34 -21.88 -31.03
CA SER A 445 -21.25 -23.23 -31.56
C SER A 445 -20.36 -23.33 -32.80
N CYS A 446 -20.35 -22.30 -33.65
CA CYS A 446 -19.44 -22.26 -34.81
C CYS A 446 -17.98 -22.05 -34.42
N ALA A 447 -17.72 -21.27 -33.38
CA ALA A 447 -16.33 -21.05 -32.90
C ALA A 447 -15.74 -22.30 -32.24
N LEU A 448 -16.57 -23.10 -31.57
CA LEU A 448 -16.14 -24.33 -30.89
C LEU A 448 -15.83 -25.49 -31.85
N HIS A 449 -16.44 -25.53 -33.05
CA HIS A 449 -16.16 -26.58 -34.02
C HIS A 449 -14.85 -26.44 -34.78
N PHE A 450 -14.17 -25.31 -34.64
CA PHE A 450 -12.91 -25.05 -35.35
C PHE A 450 -11.65 -25.17 -34.50
N CYS A 451 -11.77 -25.58 -33.22
CA CYS A 451 -10.64 -25.64 -32.28
C CYS A 451 -10.49 -27.03 -31.65
N ASP A 452 -10.22 -28.04 -32.46
CA ASP A 452 -10.07 -29.44 -31.97
C ASP A 452 -8.72 -29.73 -31.28
N ASP A 453 -7.79 -28.78 -31.21
CA ASP A 453 -6.42 -29.04 -30.75
C ASP A 453 -5.96 -28.26 -29.50
N ILE A 454 -6.88 -27.74 -28.67
CA ILE A 454 -6.49 -26.98 -27.45
C ILE A 454 -7.14 -27.61 -26.20
N GLU A 455 -6.32 -27.84 -25.17
CA GLU A 455 -6.73 -28.37 -23.87
C GLU A 455 -7.97 -27.64 -23.30
N TYR A 456 -9.04 -28.39 -23.20
CA TYR A 456 -10.41 -27.97 -22.98
C TYR A 456 -10.76 -27.34 -21.60
N PRO A 457 -10.06 -27.61 -20.48
CA PRO A 457 -10.61 -27.19 -19.16
C PRO A 457 -10.46 -25.73 -18.79
N ARG A 458 -9.47 -25.01 -19.29
CA ARG A 458 -9.20 -23.63 -18.87
C ARG A 458 -10.12 -22.58 -19.49
N TRP A 459 -10.53 -22.78 -20.73
CA TRP A 459 -11.35 -21.80 -21.46
C TRP A 459 -12.80 -21.80 -21.02
N VAL A 460 -13.36 -22.96 -20.70
CA VAL A 460 -14.75 -23.09 -20.22
C VAL A 460 -14.92 -22.38 -18.87
N THR A 461 -13.95 -22.47 -17.98
CA THR A 461 -13.97 -21.79 -16.68
C THR A 461 -13.88 -20.26 -16.85
N ILE A 462 -13.08 -19.79 -17.79
CA ILE A 462 -12.94 -18.35 -18.08
C ILE A 462 -14.23 -17.81 -18.67
N LEU A 463 -14.83 -18.52 -19.61
CA LEU A 463 -16.10 -18.12 -20.26
C LEU A 463 -17.26 -18.13 -19.28
N GLN A 464 -17.34 -19.13 -18.39
CA GLN A 464 -18.36 -19.18 -17.33
C GLN A 464 -18.20 -18.04 -16.33
N ASN A 465 -16.99 -17.65 -16.00
CA ASN A 465 -16.72 -16.51 -15.12
C ASN A 465 -17.06 -15.16 -15.78
N ILE A 466 -16.85 -15.03 -17.09
CA ILE A 466 -17.25 -13.86 -17.87
C ILE A 466 -18.78 -13.74 -17.92
N GLU A 467 -19.46 -14.84 -18.16
CA GLU A 467 -20.94 -14.89 -18.21
C GLU A 467 -21.56 -14.48 -16.85
N ILE A 468 -21.00 -14.96 -15.75
CA ILE A 468 -21.45 -14.60 -14.39
C ILE A 468 -21.21 -13.11 -14.10
N LYS A 469 -20.08 -12.55 -14.53
CA LYS A 469 -19.78 -11.11 -14.32
C LYS A 469 -20.65 -10.20 -15.19
N MET A 470 -20.98 -10.60 -16.39
CA MET A 470 -21.86 -9.82 -17.28
C MET A 470 -23.30 -9.71 -16.77
N TRP A 471 -23.77 -10.70 -16.01
CA TRP A 471 -25.13 -10.67 -15.41
C TRP A 471 -25.18 -9.94 -14.05
N ALA A 472 -24.04 -9.62 -13.46
CA ALA A 472 -23.98 -8.99 -12.12
C ALA A 472 -23.99 -7.46 -12.13
N GLU A 473 -23.87 -6.79 -13.30
CA GLU A 473 -23.92 -5.33 -13.39
C GLU A 473 -25.06 -4.85 -14.30
N PRO A 474 -26.01 -4.03 -13.80
CA PRO A 474 -27.06 -3.47 -14.66
C PRO A 474 -26.48 -2.33 -15.52
N TYR A 475 -26.71 -2.40 -16.80
CA TYR A 475 -26.36 -1.37 -17.78
C TYR A 475 -27.12 -0.07 -17.51
N ASN A 476 -26.40 1.02 -17.43
CA ASN A 476 -26.96 2.37 -17.32
C ASN A 476 -26.82 3.07 -18.67
N VAL A 477 -27.89 3.03 -19.47
CA VAL A 477 -27.97 3.80 -20.72
C VAL A 477 -28.50 5.19 -20.38
N SER A 478 -27.62 6.18 -20.34
CA SER A 478 -28.04 7.58 -20.26
C SER A 478 -28.68 8.02 -21.58
N GLN A 479 -29.99 8.21 -21.57
CA GLN A 479 -30.70 8.86 -22.68
C GLN A 479 -30.30 10.35 -22.72
N ARG A 480 -29.54 10.74 -23.73
CA ARG A 480 -29.43 12.15 -24.10
C ARG A 480 -30.72 12.56 -24.79
N ARG A 481 -31.48 13.45 -24.17
CA ARG A 481 -32.60 14.15 -24.82
C ARG A 481 -32.03 15.07 -25.91
N ILE A 482 -32.44 14.81 -27.14
CA ILE A 482 -32.24 15.75 -28.25
C ILE A 482 -33.35 16.80 -28.12
N SER A 483 -32.99 18.02 -27.80
CA SER A 483 -33.91 19.17 -27.88
C SER A 483 -34.02 19.62 -29.33
N THR A 484 -35.22 19.60 -29.86
CA THR A 484 -35.56 20.26 -31.15
C THR A 484 -35.62 21.76 -30.93
N PRO A 485 -35.15 22.57 -31.86
CA PRO A 485 -35.32 24.02 -31.77
C PRO A 485 -36.75 24.42 -32.14
N ASP A 486 -37.39 25.20 -31.29
CA ASP A 486 -38.67 25.89 -31.62
C ASP A 486 -38.46 27.03 -32.59
N GLU A 487 -39.26 27.01 -33.63
CA GLU A 487 -39.43 28.14 -34.53
C GLU A 487 -40.27 29.22 -33.86
N SER A 488 -39.74 30.42 -33.73
CA SER A 488 -40.42 31.74 -33.95
C SER A 488 -39.45 32.86 -33.69
#